data_28c26c6721dabd4b162aaa5d53c57138
#
_entry.id   28c26c6721dabd4b162aaa5d53c57138
#
_cell.length_a   1.000
_cell.length_b   1.000
_cell.length_c   1.000
_cell.angle_alpha   90.00
_cell.angle_beta   90.00
_cell.angle_gamma   90.00
#
_symmetry.space_group_name_H-M   'P 1'
#
loop_
_entity.id
_entity.type
_entity.pdbx_description
1 polymer ?
#
loop_
_entity_poly.entity_id
_entity_poly.type
_entity_poly.pdbx_seq_one_letter_code
_entity_poly.pdbx_strand_id
1 'polypeptide(L)'
;MPTHLNLPDAYNVRDLGGYFTNTGMITKHQKYLRSGTLHLLSKNSMEKLEQYGVKTVIDLRQNHEVEAKPDVFNNSSTVAYIHINMIGDGEVEAFYNQGGDTADTVSTMYIYWLENRKPYIKEVLSALASATSDTTLFHCNGGKDRVGTIASLLLSICDVPTSTIAEDYTLSGKFLMKRFFDEQAPPDVTPENYTWVDYQKDYCPAEAMLKVHKHLNQEYGTILNYINSIGVSKIDVASIKSALLG
;
A
#
# COMPACT_ATOMS: atom_id res chain seq x y z
N MET A 1 -7.19 -14.73 -5.73
CA MET A 1 -7.59 -13.63 -4.84
C MET A 1 -6.50 -13.45 -3.79
N PRO A 2 -6.22 -12.21 -3.35
CA PRO A 2 -5.21 -11.97 -2.33
C PRO A 2 -5.54 -12.68 -1.03
N THR A 3 -4.52 -13.21 -0.36
CA THR A 3 -4.69 -13.82 0.96
C THR A 3 -4.73 -12.72 2.01
N HIS A 4 -5.84 -12.61 2.73
CA HIS A 4 -5.96 -11.75 3.89
C HIS A 4 -5.45 -12.47 5.14
N LEU A 5 -4.51 -11.85 5.85
CA LEU A 5 -4.03 -12.33 7.15
C LEU A 5 -4.87 -11.68 8.25
N ASN A 6 -5.74 -12.47 8.85
CA ASN A 6 -6.59 -12.00 9.94
C ASN A 6 -5.78 -11.87 11.24
N LEU A 7 -5.28 -10.69 11.51
CA LEU A 7 -4.63 -10.33 12.78
C LEU A 7 -5.60 -9.45 13.59
N PRO A 8 -5.84 -9.74 14.87
CA PRO A 8 -6.83 -9.02 15.67
C PRO A 8 -6.43 -7.56 15.99
N ASP A 9 -5.15 -7.25 15.88
CA ASP A 9 -4.49 -6.03 16.29
C ASP A 9 -3.77 -5.29 15.15
N ALA A 10 -4.03 -5.69 13.90
CA ALA A 10 -3.62 -4.98 12.71
C ALA A 10 -4.76 -4.96 11.67
N TYR A 11 -4.80 -3.88 10.89
CA TYR A 11 -5.83 -3.71 9.87
C TYR A 11 -5.26 -3.86 8.47
N ASN A 12 -6.10 -4.30 7.54
CA ASN A 12 -5.83 -4.28 6.11
C ASN A 12 -4.59 -5.10 5.69
N VAL A 13 -4.27 -6.15 6.45
CA VAL A 13 -3.10 -7.01 6.21
C VAL A 13 -3.41 -8.02 5.12
N ARG A 14 -2.74 -7.91 3.96
CA ARG A 14 -2.93 -8.86 2.86
C ARG A 14 -1.70 -9.01 1.98
N ASP A 15 -1.63 -10.16 1.32
CA ASP A 15 -0.58 -10.52 0.37
C ASP A 15 -0.88 -9.96 -1.02
N LEU A 16 0.15 -9.57 -1.76
CA LEU A 16 0.04 -9.17 -3.18
C LEU A 16 0.17 -10.37 -4.14
N GLY A 17 0.11 -11.60 -3.64
CA GLY A 17 0.01 -12.82 -4.43
C GLY A 17 -1.41 -13.13 -4.89
N GLY A 18 -1.51 -13.98 -5.93
CA GLY A 18 -2.79 -14.49 -6.43
C GLY A 18 -3.47 -13.63 -7.49
N TYR A 19 -2.81 -12.60 -8.03
CA TYR A 19 -3.32 -11.78 -9.13
C TYR A 19 -2.87 -12.30 -10.49
N PHE A 20 -3.79 -12.41 -11.44
CA PHE A 20 -3.46 -12.74 -12.82
C PHE A 20 -2.85 -11.53 -13.53
N THR A 21 -1.79 -11.77 -14.29
CA THR A 21 -1.19 -10.80 -15.21
C THR A 21 -1.88 -10.85 -16.58
N ASN A 22 -1.65 -9.84 -17.43
CA ASN A 22 -2.14 -9.85 -18.81
C ASN A 22 -1.58 -11.02 -19.64
N THR A 23 -0.46 -11.61 -19.22
CA THR A 23 0.15 -12.78 -19.88
C THR A 23 -0.32 -14.12 -19.30
N GLY A 24 -1.27 -14.12 -18.34
CA GLY A 24 -1.80 -15.32 -17.72
C GLY A 24 -0.97 -15.90 -16.59
N MET A 25 0.15 -15.26 -16.21
CA MET A 25 0.90 -15.63 -15.01
C MET A 25 0.14 -15.21 -13.75
N ILE A 26 0.53 -15.77 -12.59
CA ILE A 26 -0.09 -15.42 -11.31
C ILE A 26 1.00 -14.93 -10.37
N THR A 27 0.76 -13.79 -9.69
CA THR A 27 1.70 -13.28 -8.69
C THR A 27 1.84 -14.24 -7.50
N LYS A 28 3.06 -14.47 -7.06
CA LYS A 28 3.40 -15.39 -5.97
C LYS A 28 3.04 -14.82 -4.62
N HIS A 29 2.52 -15.67 -3.74
CA HIS A 29 2.33 -15.38 -2.32
C HIS A 29 3.66 -15.34 -1.55
N GLN A 30 3.63 -14.79 -0.35
CA GLN A 30 4.77 -14.71 0.57
C GLN A 30 5.98 -13.93 0.00
N LYS A 31 5.70 -12.90 -0.80
CA LYS A 31 6.72 -11.96 -1.28
C LYS A 31 6.48 -10.56 -0.74
N TYR A 32 5.33 -10.00 -0.96
CA TYR A 32 5.00 -8.66 -0.47
C TYR A 32 3.66 -8.67 0.24
N LEU A 33 3.69 -8.29 1.52
CA LEU A 33 2.51 -8.01 2.33
C LEU A 33 2.31 -6.50 2.42
N ARG A 34 1.07 -6.07 2.32
CA ARG A 34 0.65 -4.69 2.63
C ARG A 34 -0.16 -4.66 3.91
N SER A 35 -0.05 -3.58 4.70
CA SER A 35 -0.71 -3.46 6.00
C SER A 35 -1.01 -2.02 6.39
N GLY A 36 -1.93 -1.84 7.35
CA GLY A 36 -2.00 -0.67 8.20
C GLY A 36 -0.90 -0.68 9.27
N THR A 37 -0.94 0.30 10.15
CA THR A 37 0.06 0.46 11.21
C THR A 37 0.20 -0.76 12.12
N LEU A 38 1.42 -1.04 12.57
CA LEU A 38 1.77 -2.23 13.36
C LEU A 38 2.07 -1.92 14.83
N HIS A 39 1.90 -0.67 15.27
CA HIS A 39 2.30 -0.21 16.61
C HIS A 39 1.58 -0.90 17.78
N LEU A 40 0.45 -1.56 17.52
CA LEU A 40 -0.34 -2.28 18.54
C LEU A 40 -0.24 -3.81 18.42
N LEU A 41 0.62 -4.35 17.54
CA LEU A 41 0.74 -5.79 17.40
C LEU A 41 1.14 -6.45 18.71
N SER A 42 0.36 -7.45 19.08
CA SER A 42 0.73 -8.38 20.16
C SER A 42 1.89 -9.29 19.74
N LYS A 43 2.58 -9.83 20.71
CA LYS A 43 3.64 -10.83 20.46
C LYS A 43 3.16 -11.99 19.58
N ASN A 44 1.95 -12.49 19.82
CA ASN A 44 1.35 -13.56 19.02
C ASN A 44 1.15 -13.14 17.53
N SER A 45 0.74 -11.91 17.27
CA SER A 45 0.59 -11.40 15.90
C SER A 45 1.94 -11.16 15.23
N MET A 46 2.96 -10.71 15.97
CA MET A 46 4.34 -10.62 15.47
C MET A 46 4.86 -12.01 15.07
N GLU A 47 4.72 -13.00 15.95
CA GLU A 47 5.13 -14.39 15.68
C GLU A 47 4.41 -14.98 14.45
N LYS A 48 3.13 -14.67 14.24
CA LYS A 48 2.40 -15.08 13.03
C LYS A 48 2.97 -14.45 11.76
N LEU A 49 3.35 -13.17 11.79
CA LEU A 49 3.99 -12.52 10.65
C LEU A 49 5.36 -13.14 10.35
N GLU A 50 6.16 -13.41 11.39
CA GLU A 50 7.45 -14.08 11.23
C GLU A 50 7.30 -15.52 10.70
N GLN A 51 6.30 -16.28 11.16
CA GLN A 51 5.96 -17.61 10.65
C GLN A 51 5.45 -17.57 9.21
N TYR A 52 4.77 -16.49 8.80
CA TYR A 52 4.40 -16.26 7.41
C TYR A 52 5.61 -16.00 6.51
N GLY A 53 6.77 -15.69 7.08
CA GLY A 53 8.02 -15.45 6.39
C GLY A 53 8.50 -14.00 6.41
N VAL A 54 7.83 -13.09 7.15
CA VAL A 54 8.23 -11.68 7.21
C VAL A 54 9.62 -11.56 7.85
N LYS A 55 10.57 -10.97 7.11
CA LYS A 55 11.94 -10.68 7.54
C LYS A 55 12.30 -9.20 7.39
N THR A 56 11.48 -8.45 6.66
CA THR A 56 11.67 -7.01 6.48
C THR A 56 10.33 -6.29 6.63
N VAL A 57 10.33 -5.20 7.39
CA VAL A 57 9.22 -4.26 7.50
C VAL A 57 9.66 -2.91 6.98
N ILE A 58 8.89 -2.34 6.04
CA ILE A 58 9.12 -1.00 5.48
C ILE A 58 7.97 -0.09 5.93
N ASP A 59 8.26 0.89 6.75
CA ASP A 59 7.31 1.86 7.29
C ASP A 59 7.31 3.13 6.44
N LEU A 60 6.18 3.42 5.80
CA LEU A 60 5.99 4.57 4.91
C LEU A 60 5.41 5.81 5.61
N ARG A 61 5.30 5.79 6.93
CA ARG A 61 4.68 6.86 7.71
C ARG A 61 5.55 8.11 7.79
N GLN A 62 4.91 9.21 8.11
CA GLN A 62 5.59 10.48 8.41
C GLN A 62 6.34 10.38 9.74
N ASN A 63 7.36 11.24 9.93
CA ASN A 63 8.20 11.21 11.14
C ASN A 63 7.36 11.34 12.41
N HIS A 64 6.45 12.31 12.46
CA HIS A 64 5.58 12.53 13.61
C HIS A 64 4.63 11.35 13.90
N GLU A 65 4.20 10.58 12.88
CA GLU A 65 3.38 9.38 13.08
C GLU A 65 4.20 8.26 13.74
N VAL A 66 5.47 8.11 13.34
CA VAL A 66 6.39 7.11 13.91
C VAL A 66 6.80 7.49 15.32
N GLU A 67 7.09 8.76 15.58
CA GLU A 67 7.42 9.27 16.93
C GLU A 67 6.26 9.08 17.91
N ALA A 68 5.02 9.39 17.48
CA ALA A 68 3.83 9.23 18.31
C ALA A 68 3.43 7.76 18.54
N LYS A 69 3.67 6.88 17.55
CA LYS A 69 3.28 5.47 17.58
C LYS A 69 4.39 4.62 16.97
N PRO A 70 5.50 4.38 17.72
CA PRO A 70 6.62 3.57 17.23
C PRO A 70 6.19 2.18 16.77
N ASP A 71 6.80 1.69 15.70
CA ASP A 71 6.55 0.35 15.21
C ASP A 71 7.14 -0.71 16.15
N VAL A 72 6.43 -1.82 16.32
CA VAL A 72 6.88 -2.90 17.21
C VAL A 72 8.15 -3.59 16.70
N PHE A 73 8.44 -3.51 15.40
CA PHE A 73 9.65 -4.08 14.81
C PHE A 73 10.85 -3.13 14.80
N ASN A 74 10.69 -1.86 15.22
CA ASN A 74 11.78 -0.87 15.19
C ASN A 74 13.07 -1.33 15.90
N ASN A 75 12.94 -2.16 16.94
CA ASN A 75 14.08 -2.73 17.67
C ASN A 75 14.13 -4.26 17.61
N SER A 76 13.54 -4.86 16.58
CA SER A 76 13.56 -6.31 16.41
C SER A 76 14.95 -6.81 16.04
N SER A 77 15.34 -7.94 16.62
CA SER A 77 16.58 -8.65 16.26
C SER A 77 16.39 -9.69 15.14
N THR A 78 15.14 -9.99 14.77
CA THR A 78 14.77 -11.06 13.81
C THR A 78 14.16 -10.52 12.53
N VAL A 79 13.67 -9.28 12.54
CA VAL A 79 13.03 -8.60 11.41
C VAL A 79 13.72 -7.26 11.18
N ALA A 80 14.22 -7.03 9.99
CA ALA A 80 14.80 -5.74 9.60
C ALA A 80 13.68 -4.68 9.51
N TYR A 81 13.92 -3.51 10.10
CA TYR A 81 13.00 -2.38 10.03
C TYR A 81 13.63 -1.24 9.24
N ILE A 82 12.89 -0.73 8.26
CA ILE A 82 13.30 0.39 7.40
C ILE A 82 12.20 1.44 7.44
N HIS A 83 12.54 2.66 7.84
CA HIS A 83 11.61 3.78 7.80
C HIS A 83 11.93 4.69 6.61
N ILE A 84 10.93 4.95 5.77
CA ILE A 84 11.01 5.88 4.64
C ILE A 84 9.79 6.78 4.68
N ASN A 85 9.96 8.03 5.10
CA ASN A 85 8.89 9.03 5.08
C ASN A 85 8.52 9.36 3.61
N MET A 86 7.63 8.54 3.03
CA MET A 86 7.31 8.58 1.61
C MET A 86 6.74 9.92 1.16
N ILE A 87 5.88 10.55 1.97
CA ILE A 87 5.14 11.76 1.58
C ILE A 87 5.72 13.06 2.14
N GLY A 88 6.68 12.99 3.07
CA GLY A 88 7.23 14.14 3.79
C GLY A 88 6.32 14.61 4.92
N ASP A 89 6.80 15.58 5.69
CA ASP A 89 6.07 16.14 6.84
C ASP A 89 5.28 17.41 6.46
N GLY A 90 4.99 17.60 5.16
CA GLY A 90 4.19 18.71 4.67
C GLY A 90 2.68 18.50 4.80
N GLU A 91 1.92 19.53 4.50
CA GLU A 91 0.47 19.60 4.66
C GLU A 91 -0.27 18.64 3.70
N VAL A 92 -0.58 17.44 4.17
CA VAL A 92 -1.48 16.50 3.47
C VAL A 92 -2.93 16.99 3.55
N GLU A 93 -3.27 17.74 4.60
CA GLU A 93 -4.62 18.28 4.87
C GLU A 93 -5.12 19.23 3.76
N ALA A 94 -4.24 19.92 3.08
CA ALA A 94 -4.59 20.84 1.98
C ALA A 94 -5.37 20.14 0.84
N PHE A 95 -5.20 18.83 0.66
CA PHE A 95 -5.92 18.07 -0.38
C PHE A 95 -7.34 17.71 0.01
N TYR A 96 -7.59 17.41 1.28
CA TYR A 96 -8.93 17.06 1.78
C TYR A 96 -9.89 18.24 1.81
N ASN A 97 -9.38 19.46 1.81
CA ASN A 97 -10.16 20.69 1.88
C ASN A 97 -10.54 21.29 0.52
N GLN A 98 -10.13 20.69 -0.60
CA GLN A 98 -10.35 21.27 -1.94
C GLN A 98 -11.75 21.07 -2.52
N GLY A 99 -12.59 20.25 -1.88
CA GLY A 99 -13.93 19.91 -2.38
C GLY A 99 -13.92 19.18 -3.72
N GLY A 100 -14.95 18.42 -4.02
CA GLY A 100 -15.08 17.70 -5.28
C GLY A 100 -15.46 16.24 -5.08
N ASP A 101 -15.49 15.46 -6.16
CA ASP A 101 -15.67 14.02 -6.10
C ASP A 101 -14.52 13.39 -5.29
N THR A 102 -14.84 12.46 -4.41
CA THR A 102 -13.86 11.73 -3.59
C THR A 102 -12.76 11.10 -4.46
N ALA A 103 -13.12 10.55 -5.60
CA ALA A 103 -12.16 9.97 -6.55
C ALA A 103 -11.19 11.03 -7.10
N ASP A 104 -11.65 12.25 -7.36
CA ASP A 104 -10.80 13.36 -7.83
C ASP A 104 -9.86 13.82 -6.74
N THR A 105 -10.35 14.04 -5.54
CA THR A 105 -9.54 14.46 -4.38
C THR A 105 -8.45 13.44 -4.08
N VAL A 106 -8.82 12.15 -3.98
CA VAL A 106 -7.88 11.07 -3.67
C VAL A 106 -6.85 10.88 -4.78
N SER A 107 -7.28 10.88 -6.05
CA SER A 107 -6.36 10.71 -7.19
C SER A 107 -5.39 11.90 -7.31
N THR A 108 -5.85 13.14 -7.08
CA THR A 108 -5.01 14.34 -7.09
C THR A 108 -3.92 14.25 -6.02
N MET A 109 -4.26 13.79 -4.82
CA MET A 109 -3.28 13.58 -3.74
C MET A 109 -2.23 12.52 -4.13
N TYR A 110 -2.63 11.39 -4.70
CA TYR A 110 -1.68 10.34 -5.10
C TYR A 110 -0.79 10.77 -6.26
N ILE A 111 -1.35 11.48 -7.25
CA ILE A 111 -0.59 12.06 -8.37
C ILE A 111 0.42 13.07 -7.84
N TYR A 112 0.01 13.92 -6.89
CA TYR A 112 0.93 14.86 -6.25
C TYR A 112 2.13 14.15 -5.61
N TRP A 113 1.91 13.06 -4.86
CA TRP A 113 3.02 12.29 -4.29
C TRP A 113 3.91 11.67 -5.37
N LEU A 114 3.31 11.07 -6.39
CA LEU A 114 4.04 10.45 -7.50
C LEU A 114 4.91 11.47 -8.25
N GLU A 115 4.44 12.69 -8.40
CA GLU A 115 5.18 13.74 -9.12
C GLU A 115 6.22 14.47 -8.23
N ASN A 116 5.93 14.68 -6.97
CA ASN A 116 6.75 15.54 -6.10
C ASN A 116 7.62 14.75 -5.10
N ARG A 117 7.38 13.45 -4.92
CA ARG A 117 8.14 12.61 -3.97
C ARG A 117 8.93 11.50 -4.66
N LYS A 118 9.28 11.69 -5.93
CA LYS A 118 10.01 10.72 -6.78
C LYS A 118 11.24 10.07 -6.12
N PRO A 119 12.14 10.81 -5.43
CA PRO A 119 13.29 10.19 -4.76
C PRO A 119 12.89 9.19 -3.68
N TYR A 120 11.85 9.48 -2.90
CA TYR A 120 11.38 8.59 -1.82
C TYR A 120 10.63 7.38 -2.36
N ILE A 121 9.84 7.56 -3.42
CA ILE A 121 9.19 6.43 -4.12
C ILE A 121 10.24 5.49 -4.72
N LYS A 122 11.31 6.06 -5.33
CA LYS A 122 12.46 5.28 -5.77
C LYS A 122 13.07 4.50 -4.61
N GLU A 123 13.33 5.16 -3.47
CA GLU A 123 13.92 4.53 -2.29
C GLU A 123 13.08 3.36 -1.79
N VAL A 124 11.74 3.53 -1.72
CA VAL A 124 10.81 2.45 -1.34
C VAL A 124 10.90 1.27 -2.32
N LEU A 125 10.87 1.53 -3.62
CA LEU A 125 10.93 0.46 -4.63
C LEU A 125 12.30 -0.25 -4.61
N SER A 126 13.40 0.49 -4.39
CA SER A 126 14.73 -0.11 -4.26
C SER A 126 14.88 -0.94 -2.96
N ALA A 127 14.30 -0.48 -1.85
CA ALA A 127 14.25 -1.26 -0.61
C ALA A 127 13.46 -2.57 -0.80
N LEU A 128 12.30 -2.51 -1.46
CA LEU A 128 11.51 -3.69 -1.81
C LEU A 128 12.27 -4.65 -2.76
N ALA A 129 13.00 -4.11 -3.73
CA ALA A 129 13.81 -4.91 -4.65
C ALA A 129 14.98 -5.62 -3.96
N SER A 130 15.54 -5.03 -2.91
CA SER A 130 16.67 -5.58 -2.16
C SER A 130 16.27 -6.70 -1.19
N ALA A 131 15.00 -6.79 -0.82
CA ALA A 131 14.48 -7.72 0.20
C ALA A 131 13.65 -8.86 -0.40
N THR A 132 14.01 -9.35 -1.60
CA THR A 132 13.21 -10.33 -2.36
C THR A 132 13.41 -11.78 -1.95
N SER A 133 14.41 -12.11 -1.13
CA SER A 133 14.66 -13.48 -0.64
C SER A 133 13.52 -14.00 0.23
N ASP A 134 12.95 -13.11 1.05
CA ASP A 134 11.96 -13.42 2.06
C ASP A 134 10.66 -12.62 1.83
N THR A 135 9.72 -12.69 2.76
CA THR A 135 8.53 -11.84 2.72
C THR A 135 8.84 -10.45 3.28
N THR A 136 8.55 -9.41 2.51
CA THR A 136 8.61 -8.02 2.96
C THR A 136 7.20 -7.49 3.23
N LEU A 137 6.98 -6.96 4.43
CA LEU A 137 5.76 -6.23 4.76
C LEU A 137 6.03 -4.74 4.63
N PHE A 138 5.18 -4.01 3.90
CA PHE A 138 5.23 -2.56 3.85
C PHE A 138 3.90 -1.96 4.32
N HIS A 139 3.97 -0.91 5.13
CA HIS A 139 2.80 -0.36 5.76
C HIS A 139 2.83 1.17 5.86
N CYS A 140 1.66 1.74 6.16
CA CYS A 140 1.51 3.14 6.58
C CYS A 140 0.53 3.21 7.76
N ASN A 141 -0.29 4.23 7.88
CA ASN A 141 -1.29 4.29 8.94
C ASN A 141 -2.50 3.36 8.66
N GLY A 142 -3.20 3.56 7.54
CA GLY A 142 -4.36 2.71 7.15
C GLY A 142 -4.03 1.54 6.22
N GLY A 143 -2.82 1.47 5.66
CA GLY A 143 -2.50 0.47 4.63
C GLY A 143 -3.27 0.69 3.32
N LYS A 144 -3.84 1.88 3.12
CA LYS A 144 -4.71 2.23 2.00
C LYS A 144 -4.00 3.14 1.00
N ASP A 145 -3.65 4.36 1.39
CA ASP A 145 -3.22 5.43 0.49
C ASP A 145 -1.75 5.29 0.04
N ARG A 146 -0.77 5.53 0.90
CA ARG A 146 0.67 5.37 0.62
C ARG A 146 1.00 3.95 0.17
N VAL A 147 0.52 3.00 0.91
CA VAL A 147 0.66 1.56 0.61
C VAL A 147 -0.07 1.19 -0.68
N GLY A 148 -1.25 1.73 -0.95
CA GLY A 148 -1.99 1.51 -2.20
C GLY A 148 -1.24 2.01 -3.42
N THR A 149 -0.63 3.20 -3.31
CA THR A 149 0.21 3.79 -4.37
C THR A 149 1.41 2.87 -4.68
N ILE A 150 2.13 2.41 -3.68
CA ILE A 150 3.27 1.48 -3.88
C ILE A 150 2.81 0.12 -4.39
N ALA A 151 1.73 -0.46 -3.84
CA ALA A 151 1.18 -1.73 -4.31
C ALA A 151 0.79 -1.66 -5.79
N SER A 152 0.21 -0.53 -6.22
CA SER A 152 -0.16 -0.34 -7.62
C SER A 152 1.06 -0.35 -8.55
N LEU A 153 2.18 0.26 -8.15
CA LEU A 153 3.42 0.22 -8.92
C LEU A 153 4.01 -1.20 -8.97
N LEU A 154 4.02 -1.95 -7.84
CA LEU A 154 4.51 -3.33 -7.80
C LEU A 154 3.71 -4.25 -8.71
N LEU A 155 2.38 -4.17 -8.66
CA LEU A 155 1.50 -4.98 -9.51
C LEU A 155 1.62 -4.57 -10.99
N SER A 156 1.85 -3.29 -11.28
CA SER A 156 2.11 -2.80 -12.65
C SER A 156 3.44 -3.30 -13.21
N ILE A 157 4.49 -3.44 -12.39
CA ILE A 157 5.76 -4.08 -12.79
C ILE A 157 5.51 -5.52 -13.27
N CYS A 158 4.54 -6.21 -12.69
CA CYS A 158 4.16 -7.58 -13.06
C CYS A 158 3.13 -7.66 -14.18
N ASP A 159 2.75 -6.53 -14.78
CA ASP A 159 1.75 -6.47 -15.84
C ASP A 159 0.37 -7.00 -15.39
N VAL A 160 -0.02 -6.75 -14.14
CA VAL A 160 -1.37 -6.99 -13.64
C VAL A 160 -2.32 -5.94 -14.25
N PRO A 161 -3.52 -6.32 -14.74
CA PRO A 161 -4.48 -5.38 -15.33
C PRO A 161 -4.83 -4.23 -14.38
N THR A 162 -4.91 -3.01 -14.90
CA THR A 162 -5.25 -1.81 -14.12
C THR A 162 -6.59 -1.95 -13.36
N SER A 163 -7.58 -2.61 -13.96
CA SER A 163 -8.85 -2.90 -13.27
C SER A 163 -8.65 -3.76 -12.02
N THR A 164 -7.84 -4.81 -12.11
CA THR A 164 -7.51 -5.68 -10.98
C THR A 164 -6.72 -4.94 -9.90
N ILE A 165 -5.81 -4.03 -10.29
CA ILE A 165 -5.08 -3.17 -9.34
C ILE A 165 -6.04 -2.21 -8.62
N ALA A 166 -7.00 -1.63 -9.34
CA ALA A 166 -8.03 -0.80 -8.74
C ALA A 166 -8.94 -1.60 -7.80
N GLU A 167 -9.28 -2.84 -8.15
CA GLU A 167 -10.02 -3.76 -7.27
C GLU A 167 -9.25 -4.08 -5.99
N ASP A 168 -7.92 -4.39 -6.07
CA ASP A 168 -7.10 -4.57 -4.85
C ASP A 168 -7.14 -3.33 -3.96
N TYR A 169 -7.01 -2.14 -4.54
CA TYR A 169 -7.08 -0.90 -3.77
C TYR A 169 -8.41 -0.77 -3.01
N THR A 170 -9.54 -1.06 -3.67
CA THR A 170 -10.87 -0.95 -3.07
C THR A 170 -11.15 -1.98 -1.98
N LEU A 171 -10.45 -3.12 -1.96
CA LEU A 171 -10.54 -4.11 -0.87
C LEU A 171 -10.18 -3.50 0.49
N SER A 172 -9.46 -2.38 0.52
CA SER A 172 -9.21 -1.63 1.75
C SER A 172 -10.50 -1.23 2.45
N GLY A 173 -11.59 -0.96 1.70
CA GLY A 173 -12.91 -0.69 2.28
C GLY A 173 -13.38 -1.83 3.16
N LYS A 174 -13.26 -3.07 2.69
CA LYS A 174 -13.66 -4.26 3.46
C LYS A 174 -12.81 -4.45 4.72
N PHE A 175 -11.50 -4.24 4.63
CA PHE A 175 -10.55 -4.56 5.71
C PHE A 175 -10.35 -3.42 6.71
N LEU A 176 -10.87 -2.22 6.42
CA LEU A 176 -10.85 -1.06 7.31
C LEU A 176 -12.17 -0.80 8.04
N MET A 177 -13.25 -1.53 7.73
CA MET A 177 -14.56 -1.32 8.36
C MET A 177 -14.52 -1.38 9.87
N LYS A 178 -13.82 -2.39 10.43
CA LYS A 178 -13.69 -2.49 11.88
C LYS A 178 -13.04 -1.23 12.46
N ARG A 179 -11.92 -0.81 11.88
CA ARG A 179 -11.23 0.41 12.32
C ARG A 179 -12.12 1.65 12.18
N PHE A 180 -12.88 1.74 11.10
CA PHE A 180 -13.79 2.85 10.86
C PHE A 180 -14.82 2.97 11.99
N PHE A 181 -15.49 1.90 12.35
CA PHE A 181 -16.45 1.90 13.44
C PHE A 181 -15.81 2.12 14.82
N ASP A 182 -14.61 1.57 15.04
CA ASP A 182 -13.91 1.71 16.32
C ASP A 182 -13.39 3.15 16.55
N GLU A 183 -12.98 3.87 15.50
CA GLU A 183 -12.17 5.10 15.64
C GLU A 183 -12.73 6.33 14.93
N GLN A 184 -13.57 6.20 13.91
CA GLN A 184 -13.84 7.28 12.95
C GLN A 184 -15.33 7.50 12.65
N ALA A 185 -16.19 6.50 12.82
CA ALA A 185 -17.59 6.58 12.41
C ALA A 185 -18.33 7.68 13.19
N PRO A 186 -19.10 8.54 12.50
CA PRO A 186 -20.04 9.45 13.17
C PRO A 186 -21.06 8.69 14.01
N PRO A 187 -21.64 9.29 15.06
CA PRO A 187 -22.57 8.60 15.97
C PRO A 187 -23.83 8.02 15.31
N ASP A 188 -24.24 8.56 14.18
CA ASP A 188 -25.39 8.13 13.39
C ASP A 188 -25.07 7.08 12.33
N VAL A 189 -23.78 6.74 12.16
CA VAL A 189 -23.28 5.73 11.22
C VAL A 189 -22.99 4.43 11.96
N THR A 190 -23.76 3.39 11.65
CA THR A 190 -23.70 2.09 12.32
C THR A 190 -23.53 0.94 11.31
N PRO A 191 -23.13 -0.27 11.75
CA PRO A 191 -23.03 -1.43 10.86
C PRO A 191 -24.33 -1.83 10.15
N GLU A 192 -25.49 -1.37 10.65
CA GLU A 192 -26.81 -1.65 10.07
C GLU A 192 -27.11 -0.71 8.89
N ASN A 193 -26.57 0.52 8.89
CA ASN A 193 -26.89 1.54 7.89
C ASN A 193 -25.70 1.92 6.99
N TYR A 194 -24.49 1.40 7.27
CA TYR A 194 -23.28 1.71 6.51
C TYR A 194 -22.42 0.46 6.28
N THR A 195 -22.21 0.12 5.02
CA THR A 195 -21.52 -1.10 4.60
C THR A 195 -20.09 -0.82 4.12
N TRP A 196 -19.30 -1.86 3.93
CA TRP A 196 -17.98 -1.72 3.32
C TRP A 196 -18.05 -1.16 1.88
N VAL A 197 -19.18 -1.37 1.17
CA VAL A 197 -19.39 -0.80 -0.17
C VAL A 197 -19.59 0.71 -0.10
N ASP A 198 -20.25 1.21 0.95
CA ASP A 198 -20.39 2.64 1.18
C ASP A 198 -19.05 3.25 1.55
N TYR A 199 -18.31 2.64 2.48
CA TYR A 199 -16.93 3.05 2.79
C TYR A 199 -16.03 3.08 1.55
N GLN A 200 -16.17 2.08 0.67
CA GLN A 200 -15.41 2.02 -0.57
C GLN A 200 -15.68 3.23 -1.46
N LYS A 201 -16.95 3.62 -1.63
CA LYS A 201 -17.32 4.82 -2.42
C LYS A 201 -16.78 6.10 -1.79
N ASP A 202 -16.88 6.21 -0.47
CA ASP A 202 -16.55 7.42 0.25
C ASP A 202 -15.05 7.62 0.48
N TYR A 203 -14.25 6.54 0.61
CA TYR A 203 -12.86 6.63 1.04
C TYR A 203 -11.84 5.93 0.14
N CYS A 204 -12.24 4.98 -0.71
CA CYS A 204 -11.33 4.26 -1.59
C CYS A 204 -11.99 3.81 -2.91
N PRO A 205 -12.58 4.75 -3.67
CA PRO A 205 -13.22 4.42 -4.94
C PRO A 205 -12.19 3.91 -5.96
N ALA A 206 -12.55 2.87 -6.73
CA ALA A 206 -11.70 2.30 -7.80
C ALA A 206 -11.26 3.37 -8.79
N GLU A 207 -12.15 4.31 -9.09
CA GLU A 207 -11.95 5.42 -10.02
C GLU A 207 -10.72 6.26 -9.66
N ALA A 208 -10.41 6.43 -8.37
CA ALA A 208 -9.21 7.15 -7.94
C ALA A 208 -7.93 6.49 -8.47
N MET A 209 -7.80 5.17 -8.35
CA MET A 209 -6.64 4.44 -8.85
C MET A 209 -6.59 4.40 -10.38
N LEU A 210 -7.76 4.29 -11.04
CA LEU A 210 -7.86 4.37 -12.51
C LEU A 210 -7.39 5.74 -13.03
N LYS A 211 -7.74 6.85 -12.36
CA LYS A 211 -7.28 8.20 -12.70
C LYS A 211 -5.77 8.35 -12.52
N VAL A 212 -5.19 7.78 -11.45
CA VAL A 212 -3.73 7.76 -11.25
C VAL A 212 -3.03 7.03 -12.40
N HIS A 213 -3.48 5.84 -12.76
CA HIS A 213 -2.90 5.07 -13.87
C HIS A 213 -3.05 5.80 -15.21
N LYS A 214 -4.21 6.41 -15.44
CA LYS A 214 -4.45 7.22 -16.64
C LYS A 214 -3.45 8.39 -16.73
N HIS A 215 -3.24 9.13 -15.63
CA HIS A 215 -2.26 10.20 -15.56
C HIS A 215 -0.84 9.71 -15.89
N LEU A 216 -0.38 8.64 -15.22
CA LEU A 216 0.96 8.11 -15.46
C LEU A 216 1.15 7.63 -16.91
N ASN A 217 0.13 7.02 -17.52
CA ASN A 217 0.19 6.61 -18.92
C ASN A 217 0.18 7.81 -19.89
N GLN A 218 -0.55 8.88 -19.58
CA GLN A 218 -0.57 10.09 -20.40
C GLN A 218 0.77 10.84 -20.34
N GLU A 219 1.36 10.99 -19.15
CA GLU A 219 2.59 11.76 -18.96
C GLU A 219 3.87 10.98 -19.33
N TYR A 220 3.89 9.66 -19.09
CA TYR A 220 5.10 8.85 -19.25
C TYR A 220 4.97 7.75 -20.32
N GLY A 221 3.80 7.61 -20.94
CA GLY A 221 3.49 6.54 -21.90
C GLY A 221 3.15 5.21 -21.23
N THR A 222 3.90 4.81 -20.19
CA THR A 222 3.63 3.61 -19.37
C THR A 222 4.06 3.83 -17.93
N ILE A 223 3.48 3.06 -17.00
CA ILE A 223 3.91 3.08 -15.58
C ILE A 223 5.36 2.61 -15.44
N LEU A 224 5.82 1.67 -16.25
CA LEU A 224 7.23 1.26 -16.26
C LEU A 224 8.16 2.41 -16.69
N ASN A 225 7.75 3.22 -17.64
CA ASN A 225 8.50 4.42 -18.03
C ASN A 225 8.55 5.43 -16.88
N TYR A 226 7.44 5.63 -16.15
CA TYR A 226 7.44 6.44 -14.94
C TYR A 226 8.47 5.90 -13.93
N ILE A 227 8.41 4.62 -13.60
CA ILE A 227 9.33 3.96 -12.65
C ILE A 227 10.80 4.15 -13.08
N ASN A 228 11.09 3.98 -14.38
CA ASN A 228 12.44 4.24 -14.92
C ASN A 228 12.83 5.72 -14.82
N SER A 229 11.89 6.64 -15.09
CA SER A 229 12.14 8.09 -15.09
C SER A 229 12.49 8.63 -13.71
N ILE A 230 11.97 8.01 -12.64
CA ILE A 230 12.32 8.37 -11.26
C ILE A 230 13.64 7.73 -10.80
N GLY A 231 14.31 6.98 -11.67
CA GLY A 231 15.64 6.43 -11.45
C GLY A 231 15.67 5.09 -10.71
N VAL A 232 14.56 4.33 -10.69
CA VAL A 232 14.59 2.92 -10.25
C VAL A 232 15.39 2.12 -11.29
N SER A 233 16.36 1.34 -10.83
CA SER A 233 17.22 0.61 -11.73
C SER A 233 16.48 -0.54 -12.44
N LYS A 234 16.93 -0.89 -13.66
CA LYS A 234 16.40 -2.07 -14.36
C LYS A 234 16.62 -3.37 -13.57
N ILE A 235 17.66 -3.42 -12.74
CA ILE A 235 17.94 -4.55 -11.84
C ILE A 235 16.87 -4.62 -10.75
N ASP A 236 16.52 -3.50 -10.12
CA ASP A 236 15.48 -3.45 -9.10
C ASP A 236 14.11 -3.87 -9.67
N VAL A 237 13.75 -3.35 -10.86
CA VAL A 237 12.51 -3.73 -11.55
C VAL A 237 12.51 -5.24 -11.85
N ALA A 238 13.63 -5.79 -12.34
CA ALA A 238 13.75 -7.23 -12.63
C ALA A 238 13.67 -8.07 -11.35
N SER A 239 14.29 -7.62 -10.25
CA SER A 239 14.24 -8.30 -8.94
C SER A 239 12.81 -8.37 -8.40
N ILE A 240 12.06 -7.25 -8.40
CA ILE A 240 10.66 -7.22 -8.00
C ILE A 240 9.81 -8.16 -8.87
N LYS A 241 9.99 -8.07 -10.20
CA LYS A 241 9.25 -8.91 -11.14
C LYS A 241 9.54 -10.39 -10.93
N SER A 242 10.81 -10.77 -10.77
CA SER A 242 11.22 -12.15 -10.50
C SER A 242 10.69 -12.65 -9.15
N ALA A 243 10.69 -11.82 -8.11
CA ALA A 243 10.12 -12.18 -6.82
C ALA A 243 8.63 -12.52 -6.92
N LEU A 244 7.87 -11.71 -7.65
CA LEU A 244 6.42 -11.89 -7.77
C LEU A 244 6.01 -12.92 -8.83
N LEU A 245 6.82 -13.17 -9.87
CA LEU A 245 6.43 -14.07 -10.98
C LEU A 245 7.30 -15.32 -11.08
N GLY A 246 8.51 -15.31 -10.53
CA GLY A 246 9.44 -16.45 -10.51
C GLY A 246 10.39 -16.45 -11.64
#